data_f110adb4f819ce70434fc82d9c68bb2b
#
_entry.id   f110adb4f819ce70434fc82d9c68bb2b
#
_cell.length_a   1.000
_cell.length_b   1.000
_cell.length_c   1.000
_cell.angle_alpha   90.00
_cell.angle_beta   90.00
_cell.angle_gamma   90.00
#
_symmetry.space_group_name_H-M   'P 1'
#
loop_
_entity.id
_entity.type
_entity.pdbx_description
1 polymer ?
#
loop_
_entity_poly.entity_id
_entity_poly.type
_entity_poly.pdbx_seq_one_letter_code
_entity_poly.pdbx_strand_id
1 'polypeptide(L)'
;MLVVHAAWVLVVAVVISLAYEIWRATSKAGTSRHDSLRFLMGGLVTYVIAAAVIASLFIGPAWAAWVGLLFCVVWIVYGIFVFNPVVMLERQPGIIDWVEDLVFMGLLFVAATLLLYEVLGWELQR
;
A
#
# COMPACT_ATOMS: atom_id res chain seq x y z
N MET A 1 -2.75 9.72 -18.17
CA MET A 1 -2.55 8.30 -18.41
C MET A 1 -1.72 7.63 -17.33
N LEU A 2 -0.62 8.25 -16.88
CA LEU A 2 0.16 7.68 -15.78
C LEU A 2 -0.66 7.55 -14.48
N VAL A 3 -1.56 8.49 -14.24
CA VAL A 3 -2.43 8.48 -13.06
C VAL A 3 -3.30 7.23 -13.03
N VAL A 4 -3.89 6.85 -14.17
CA VAL A 4 -4.74 5.65 -14.25
C VAL A 4 -3.90 4.38 -14.08
N HIS A 5 -2.71 4.33 -14.68
CA HIS A 5 -1.81 3.20 -14.48
C HIS A 5 -1.40 3.07 -13.02
N ALA A 6 -1.07 4.19 -12.36
CA ALA A 6 -0.74 4.19 -10.95
C ALA A 6 -1.93 3.70 -10.11
N ALA A 7 -3.15 4.10 -10.47
CA ALA A 7 -4.35 3.64 -9.77
C ALA A 7 -4.48 2.12 -9.86
N TRP A 8 -4.27 1.52 -11.04
CA TRP A 8 -4.34 0.07 -11.18
C TRP A 8 -3.24 -0.64 -10.40
N VAL A 9 -2.03 -0.09 -10.41
CA VAL A 9 -0.93 -0.66 -9.61
C VAL A 9 -1.31 -0.65 -8.13
N LEU A 10 -1.90 0.45 -7.65
CA LEU A 10 -2.35 0.54 -6.26
C LEU A 10 -3.49 -0.44 -5.96
N VAL A 11 -4.41 -0.66 -6.91
CA VAL A 11 -5.47 -1.66 -6.73
C VAL A 11 -4.85 -3.03 -6.49
N VAL A 12 -3.89 -3.43 -7.31
CA VAL A 12 -3.21 -4.72 -7.15
C VAL A 12 -2.49 -4.79 -5.82
N ALA A 13 -1.77 -3.74 -5.45
CA ALA A 13 -1.04 -3.69 -4.18
C ALA A 13 -1.99 -3.83 -2.98
N VAL A 14 -3.10 -3.10 -3.00
CA VAL A 14 -4.09 -3.14 -1.90
C VAL A 14 -4.75 -4.51 -1.82
N VAL A 15 -5.09 -5.11 -2.95
CA VAL A 15 -5.71 -6.45 -2.98
C VAL A 15 -4.74 -7.49 -2.39
N ILE A 16 -3.47 -7.44 -2.80
CA ILE A 16 -2.46 -8.36 -2.28
C ILE A 16 -2.30 -8.18 -0.77
N SER A 17 -2.16 -6.93 -0.32
CA SER A 17 -1.99 -6.62 1.10
C SER A 17 -3.19 -7.06 1.92
N LEU A 18 -4.39 -6.75 1.46
CA LEU A 18 -5.61 -7.10 2.19
C LEU A 18 -5.80 -8.62 2.25
N ALA A 19 -5.58 -9.31 1.14
CA ALA A 19 -5.67 -10.77 1.12
C ALA A 19 -4.66 -11.39 2.09
N TYR A 20 -3.44 -10.87 2.11
CA TYR A 20 -2.41 -11.33 3.04
C TYR A 20 -2.82 -11.09 4.50
N GLU A 21 -3.33 -9.90 4.81
CA GLU A 21 -3.75 -9.58 6.17
C GLU A 21 -4.93 -10.44 6.62
N ILE A 22 -5.87 -10.73 5.72
CA ILE A 22 -6.98 -11.64 6.02
C ILE A 22 -6.45 -13.05 6.31
N TRP A 23 -5.51 -13.52 5.50
CA TRP A 23 -4.90 -14.83 5.72
C TRP A 23 -4.21 -14.90 7.08
N ARG A 24 -3.45 -13.85 7.46
CA ARG A 24 -2.80 -13.80 8.76
C ARG A 24 -3.82 -13.75 9.90
N ALA A 25 -4.90 -13.00 9.72
CA ALA A 25 -5.92 -12.85 10.76
C ALA A 25 -6.77 -14.11 10.97
N THR A 26 -6.82 -15.00 9.98
CA THR A 26 -7.63 -16.22 10.03
C THR A 26 -6.77 -17.47 10.16
N SER A 27 -6.03 -17.81 9.10
CA SER A 27 -5.24 -19.05 9.08
C SER A 27 -4.04 -19.00 10.04
N LYS A 28 -3.52 -17.82 10.33
CA LYS A 28 -2.40 -17.63 11.25
C LYS A 28 -2.82 -16.95 12.55
N ALA A 29 -4.13 -16.92 12.84
CA ALA A 29 -4.65 -16.26 14.03
C ALA A 29 -3.96 -16.81 15.28
N GLY A 30 -3.50 -15.91 16.16
CA GLY A 30 -2.86 -16.29 17.41
C GLY A 30 -1.35 -16.53 17.33
N THR A 31 -0.76 -16.53 16.12
CA THR A 31 0.69 -16.70 15.95
C THR A 31 1.46 -15.52 16.57
N SER A 32 0.92 -14.30 16.46
CA SER A 32 1.45 -13.12 17.12
C SER A 32 0.31 -12.20 17.53
N ARG A 33 0.62 -11.14 18.29
CA ARG A 33 -0.39 -10.16 18.69
C ARG A 33 -0.96 -9.39 17.49
N HIS A 34 -0.27 -9.46 16.33
CA HIS A 34 -0.71 -8.80 15.10
C HIS A 34 -1.51 -9.74 14.19
N ASP A 35 -1.74 -10.98 14.62
CA ASP A 35 -2.44 -11.98 13.81
C ASP A 35 -3.80 -12.29 14.43
N SER A 36 -4.75 -11.35 14.24
CA SER A 36 -6.10 -11.48 14.76
C SER A 36 -7.06 -10.64 13.94
N LEU A 37 -8.34 -10.97 14.02
CA LEU A 37 -9.39 -10.15 13.39
C LEU A 37 -9.41 -8.75 14.00
N ARG A 38 -9.11 -8.64 15.29
CA ARG A 38 -9.08 -7.34 15.97
C ARG A 38 -8.00 -6.44 15.37
N PHE A 39 -6.81 -6.98 15.13
CA PHE A 39 -5.74 -6.23 14.49
C PHE A 39 -6.11 -5.84 13.06
N LEU A 40 -6.70 -6.77 12.31
CA LEU A 40 -7.16 -6.51 10.94
C LEU A 40 -8.20 -5.38 10.95
N MET A 41 -9.17 -5.41 11.85
CA MET A 41 -10.20 -4.39 11.92
C MET A 41 -9.61 -3.01 12.19
N GLY A 42 -8.60 -2.93 13.06
CA GLY A 42 -7.89 -1.67 13.31
C GLY A 42 -7.16 -1.16 12.06
N GLY A 43 -6.64 -2.05 11.24
CA GLY A 43 -5.94 -1.71 10.01
C GLY A 43 -6.85 -1.36 8.84
N LEU A 44 -8.15 -1.67 8.92
CA LEU A 44 -9.07 -1.39 7.81
C LEU A 44 -9.18 0.10 7.48
N VAL A 45 -8.93 0.97 8.45
CA VAL A 45 -8.93 2.42 8.20
C VAL A 45 -7.94 2.77 7.08
N THR A 46 -6.75 2.17 7.10
CA THR A 46 -5.75 2.40 6.05
C THR A 46 -6.28 1.97 4.68
N TYR A 47 -6.97 0.83 4.62
CA TYR A 47 -7.53 0.33 3.36
C TYR A 47 -8.67 1.21 2.85
N VAL A 48 -9.48 1.79 3.74
CA VAL A 48 -10.52 2.75 3.36
C VAL A 48 -9.89 4.01 2.78
N ILE A 49 -8.84 4.52 3.43
CA ILE A 49 -8.10 5.68 2.90
C ILE A 49 -7.50 5.34 1.54
N ALA A 50 -6.90 4.16 1.40
CA ALA A 50 -6.34 3.72 0.13
C ALA A 50 -7.40 3.67 -0.96
N ALA A 51 -8.60 3.16 -0.66
CA ALA A 51 -9.69 3.11 -1.62
C ALA A 51 -10.11 4.52 -2.07
N ALA A 52 -10.17 5.46 -1.13
CA ALA A 52 -10.51 6.85 -1.46
C ALA A 52 -9.45 7.49 -2.36
N VAL A 53 -8.17 7.25 -2.07
CA VAL A 53 -7.07 7.75 -2.90
C VAL A 53 -7.15 7.16 -4.30
N ILE A 54 -7.34 5.85 -4.41
CA ILE A 54 -7.45 5.17 -5.70
C ILE A 54 -8.64 5.72 -6.50
N ALA A 55 -9.78 5.91 -5.85
CA ALA A 55 -10.96 6.49 -6.50
C ALA A 55 -10.65 7.89 -7.04
N SER A 56 -9.94 8.71 -6.28
CA SER A 56 -9.57 10.05 -6.74
C SER A 56 -8.65 9.99 -7.96
N LEU A 57 -7.77 9.02 -8.03
CA LEU A 57 -6.88 8.85 -9.19
C LEU A 57 -7.69 8.45 -10.44
N PHE A 58 -8.69 7.58 -10.30
CA PHE A 58 -9.55 7.21 -11.42
C PHE A 58 -10.45 8.36 -11.88
N ILE A 59 -10.97 9.16 -10.94
CA ILE A 59 -11.79 10.33 -11.27
C ILE A 59 -10.95 11.41 -11.95
N GLY A 60 -9.71 11.61 -11.52
CA GLY A 60 -8.70 12.37 -12.23
C GLY A 60 -8.63 13.88 -11.97
N PRO A 61 -9.08 14.40 -10.80
CA PRO A 61 -8.86 15.83 -10.52
C PRO A 61 -7.37 16.12 -10.42
N ALA A 62 -7.00 17.39 -10.66
CA ALA A 62 -5.59 17.78 -10.73
C ALA A 62 -4.80 17.49 -9.45
N TRP A 63 -5.45 17.56 -8.30
CA TRP A 63 -4.80 17.29 -7.01
C TRP A 63 -4.57 15.81 -6.72
N ALA A 64 -5.25 14.91 -7.45
CA ALA A 64 -5.22 13.48 -7.13
C ALA A 64 -3.82 12.89 -7.22
N ALA A 65 -3.03 13.27 -8.23
CA ALA A 65 -1.66 12.77 -8.37
C ALA A 65 -0.80 13.14 -7.18
N TRP A 66 -0.94 14.36 -6.67
CA TRP A 66 -0.20 14.80 -5.48
C TRP A 66 -0.61 14.03 -4.24
N VAL A 67 -1.92 13.84 -4.03
CA VAL A 67 -2.43 13.08 -2.90
C VAL A 67 -1.98 11.62 -2.99
N GLY A 68 -2.07 11.04 -4.18
CA GLY A 68 -1.64 9.66 -4.39
C GLY A 68 -0.15 9.47 -4.13
N LEU A 69 0.67 10.41 -4.60
CA LEU A 69 2.11 10.38 -4.35
C LEU A 69 2.42 10.47 -2.86
N LEU A 70 1.79 11.41 -2.17
CA LEU A 70 1.95 11.55 -0.72
C LEU A 70 1.56 10.26 0.00
N PHE A 71 0.42 9.69 -0.38
CA PHE A 71 -0.05 8.43 0.23
C PHE A 71 0.98 7.31 0.05
N CYS A 72 1.51 7.15 -1.17
CA CYS A 72 2.52 6.13 -1.44
C CYS A 72 3.78 6.34 -0.61
N VAL A 73 4.28 7.57 -0.54
CA VAL A 73 5.49 7.89 0.22
C VAL A 73 5.28 7.61 1.71
N VAL A 74 4.15 8.04 2.26
CA VAL A 74 3.84 7.82 3.68
C VAL A 74 3.73 6.31 3.96
N TRP A 75 3.07 5.57 3.09
CA TRP A 75 2.89 4.13 3.28
C TRP A 75 4.22 3.37 3.17
N ILE A 76 5.07 3.77 2.23
CA ILE A 76 6.41 3.19 2.08
C ILE A 76 7.25 3.45 3.33
N VAL A 77 7.28 4.69 3.80
CA VAL A 77 8.05 5.06 5.00
C VAL A 77 7.53 4.31 6.22
N TYR A 78 6.21 4.27 6.39
CA TYR A 78 5.61 3.51 7.49
C TYR A 78 6.01 2.03 7.41
N GLY A 79 5.94 1.44 6.23
CA GLY A 79 6.28 0.02 6.03
C GLY A 79 7.72 -0.29 6.40
N ILE A 80 8.65 0.56 5.96
CA ILE A 80 10.07 0.32 6.20
C ILE A 80 10.44 0.56 7.67
N PHE A 81 9.94 1.62 8.28
CA PHE A 81 10.43 2.04 9.59
C PHE A 81 9.54 1.60 10.75
N VAL A 82 8.29 1.28 10.52
CA VAL A 82 7.36 0.89 11.58
C VAL A 82 6.82 -0.52 11.35
N PHE A 83 6.17 -0.76 10.22
CA PHE A 83 5.49 -2.04 9.99
C PHE A 83 6.48 -3.21 9.98
N ASN A 84 7.53 -3.14 9.18
CA ASN A 84 8.49 -4.25 9.08
C ASN A 84 9.21 -4.53 10.41
N PRO A 85 9.79 -3.52 11.10
CA PRO A 85 10.46 -3.82 12.37
C PRO A 85 9.52 -4.24 13.50
N VAL A 86 8.30 -3.69 13.54
CA VAL A 86 7.39 -3.94 14.66
C VAL A 86 6.46 -5.11 14.38
N VAL A 87 5.79 -5.11 13.22
CA VAL A 87 4.76 -6.10 12.93
C VAL A 87 5.35 -7.34 12.28
N MET A 88 6.09 -7.18 11.19
CA MET A 88 6.59 -8.32 10.41
C MET A 88 7.53 -9.21 11.23
N LEU A 89 8.48 -8.61 11.94
CA LEU A 89 9.43 -9.40 12.72
C LEU A 89 8.74 -10.16 13.86
N GLU A 90 7.72 -9.57 14.47
CA GLU A 90 6.98 -10.23 15.54
C GLU A 90 6.08 -11.35 15.02
N ARG A 91 5.75 -11.35 13.74
CA ARG A 91 4.94 -12.40 13.12
C ARG A 91 5.70 -13.70 12.86
N GLN A 92 7.00 -13.73 13.14
CA GLN A 92 7.85 -14.88 12.80
C GLN A 92 7.73 -15.20 11.31
N PRO A 93 8.14 -14.26 10.42
CA PRO A 93 7.82 -14.34 9.01
C PRO A 93 8.53 -15.48 8.31
N GLY A 94 7.81 -16.15 7.42
CA GLY A 94 8.34 -17.16 6.52
C GLY A 94 8.53 -16.58 5.12
N ILE A 95 8.73 -17.47 4.15
CA ILE A 95 8.96 -17.06 2.75
C ILE A 95 7.75 -16.31 2.20
N ILE A 96 6.54 -16.78 2.48
CA ILE A 96 5.31 -16.14 1.97
C ILE A 96 5.21 -14.71 2.47
N ASP A 97 5.53 -14.49 3.75
CA ASP A 97 5.47 -13.17 4.37
C ASP A 97 6.43 -12.19 3.71
N TRP A 98 7.68 -12.63 3.47
CA TRP A 98 8.68 -11.77 2.86
C TRP A 98 8.40 -11.54 1.36
N VAL A 99 7.90 -12.53 0.64
CA VAL A 99 7.51 -12.37 -0.76
C VAL A 99 6.36 -11.37 -0.88
N GLU A 100 5.35 -11.48 -0.02
CA GLU A 100 4.24 -10.53 -0.03
C GLU A 100 4.74 -9.11 0.24
N ASP A 101 5.58 -8.95 1.25
CA ASP A 101 6.14 -7.64 1.62
C ASP A 101 6.94 -7.04 0.46
N LEU A 102 7.78 -7.84 -0.17
CA LEU A 102 8.61 -7.40 -1.30
C LEU A 102 7.73 -6.97 -2.49
N VAL A 103 6.74 -7.77 -2.84
CA VAL A 103 5.84 -7.48 -3.95
C VAL A 103 5.01 -6.22 -3.65
N PHE A 104 4.44 -6.13 -2.46
CA PHE A 104 3.65 -4.98 -2.07
C PHE A 104 4.47 -3.69 -2.10
N MET A 105 5.65 -3.70 -1.47
CA MET A 105 6.52 -2.52 -1.45
C MET A 105 7.00 -2.16 -2.85
N GLY A 106 7.33 -3.16 -3.68
CA GLY A 106 7.71 -2.93 -5.06
C GLY A 106 6.61 -2.24 -5.85
N LEU A 107 5.36 -2.67 -5.65
CA LEU A 107 4.21 -2.05 -6.31
C LEU A 107 4.00 -0.61 -5.83
N LEU A 108 4.20 -0.34 -4.54
CA LEU A 108 4.12 1.03 -4.03
C LEU A 108 5.20 1.92 -4.66
N PHE A 109 6.42 1.41 -4.82
CA PHE A 109 7.48 2.15 -5.50
C PHE A 109 7.14 2.42 -6.96
N VAL A 110 6.56 1.44 -7.65
CA VAL A 110 6.12 1.64 -9.05
C VAL A 110 5.04 2.71 -9.12
N ALA A 111 4.02 2.64 -8.27
CA ALA A 111 2.97 3.64 -8.24
C ALA A 111 3.52 5.03 -7.92
N ALA A 112 4.40 5.12 -6.92
CA ALA A 112 5.02 6.38 -6.55
C ALA A 112 5.83 6.96 -7.72
N THR A 113 6.57 6.12 -8.43
CA THR A 113 7.35 6.55 -9.60
C THR A 113 6.45 7.09 -10.70
N LEU A 114 5.35 6.40 -11.01
CA LEU A 114 4.41 6.84 -12.03
C LEU A 114 3.79 8.19 -11.64
N LEU A 115 3.42 8.35 -10.38
CA LEU A 115 2.83 9.60 -9.89
C LEU A 115 3.87 10.72 -9.83
N LEU A 116 5.09 10.39 -9.50
CA LEU A 116 6.18 11.37 -9.51
C LEU A 116 6.42 11.89 -10.93
N TYR A 117 6.44 10.99 -11.92
CA TYR A 117 6.55 11.40 -13.32
C TYR A 117 5.38 12.27 -13.74
N GLU A 118 4.17 11.94 -13.28
CA GLU A 118 2.99 12.76 -13.62
C GLU A 118 3.15 14.19 -13.11
N VAL A 119 3.51 14.37 -11.83
CA VAL A 119 3.62 15.71 -11.25
C VAL A 119 4.84 16.46 -11.79
N LEU A 120 5.98 15.81 -11.99
CA LEU A 120 7.19 16.43 -12.54
C LEU A 120 7.08 16.65 -14.05
N GLY A 121 6.46 15.71 -14.76
CA GLY A 121 6.24 15.83 -16.19
C GLY A 121 5.48 17.09 -16.57
N TRP A 122 4.55 17.47 -15.71
CA TRP A 122 3.83 18.73 -15.87
C TRP A 122 4.77 19.93 -15.89
N GLU A 123 5.78 19.93 -15.01
CA GLU A 123 6.74 21.01 -14.92
C GLU A 123 7.76 20.97 -16.07
N LEU A 124 8.21 19.76 -16.43
CA LEU A 124 9.27 19.61 -17.42
C LEU A 124 8.78 19.83 -18.86
N GLN A 125 7.50 19.58 -19.13
CA GLN A 125 6.93 19.75 -20.47
C GLN A 125 6.48 21.18 -20.77
N ARG A 126 6.66 22.07 -19.84
CA ARG A 126 6.36 23.49 -20.03
C ARG A 126 7.63 24.21 -20.40
#